data_932d646da9af7697e5f598676dfbd3d0
#
_entry.id   932d646da9af7697e5f598676dfbd3d0
#
_cell.length_a   1.000
_cell.length_b   1.000
_cell.length_c   1.000
_cell.angle_alpha   90.00
_cell.angle_beta   90.00
_cell.angle_gamma   90.00
#
_symmetry.space_group_name_H-M   'P 1'
#
loop_
_entity.id
_entity.type
_entity.pdbx_description
1 polymer ?
#
loop_
_entity_poly.entity_id
_entity_poly.type
_entity_poly.pdbx_seq_one_letter_code
_entity_poly.pdbx_strand_id
1 'polypeptide(L)'
;MRWYVSIGAVLVAGVLAGGDVAGVAAPSPQNQFSSQLSSFAPGRQSADKEATPSVDVELILAVDVSYSMDMDELAIQREGYAQAIVSREFLQALKSGPNGKIAVTYFEWAASSDQKIIIPWRVIDGPETADAVANEIMKTPIRRASRTSISGAINFAMPLFDENPYRGLRRVIDISGDGPNNNGGPVVVARDAAIEKGIVINGLPIMVKEPSYSTMDIDNLDFYYEDCVIGGPGAFVVTIKDREKFKEAIRTKLLLEVAGRTPERPVVPAVAASKEPRVSCLIGEKIWQDRWGR
;
A
#
# COMPACT_ATOMS: atom_id res chain seq x y z
N MET A 1 12.39 47.32 -24.99
CA MET A 1 11.40 47.35 -26.06
C MET A 1 10.09 46.80 -25.53
N ARG A 2 9.14 47.68 -25.30
CA ARG A 2 7.79 47.41 -24.72
C ARG A 2 6.85 47.06 -25.87
N TRP A 3 5.98 46.07 -25.72
CA TRP A 3 4.71 45.98 -26.44
C TRP A 3 3.61 45.52 -25.52
N TYR A 4 2.63 46.43 -25.33
CA TYR A 4 1.32 46.24 -24.74
C TYR A 4 0.30 46.03 -25.85
N VAL A 5 -0.71 45.20 -25.71
CA VAL A 5 -2.06 45.29 -26.32
C VAL A 5 -2.99 44.45 -25.43
N SER A 6 -3.86 44.99 -24.61
CA SER A 6 -5.22 45.56 -24.73
C SER A 6 -6.31 44.53 -25.05
N ILE A 7 -7.10 44.18 -24.06
CA ILE A 7 -8.50 44.38 -23.68
C ILE A 7 -9.52 44.27 -24.83
N GLY A 8 -10.52 43.43 -24.66
CA GLY A 8 -11.79 43.40 -25.38
C GLY A 8 -12.89 42.74 -24.58
N ALA A 9 -13.65 43.51 -23.80
CA ALA A 9 -14.91 43.14 -23.20
C ALA A 9 -16.05 43.37 -24.19
N VAL A 10 -16.99 42.44 -24.31
CA VAL A 10 -18.28 42.65 -24.98
C VAL A 10 -19.41 42.27 -24.04
N LEU A 11 -20.11 43.32 -23.60
CA LEU A 11 -21.41 43.28 -22.99
C LEU A 11 -22.48 43.30 -24.08
N VAL A 12 -23.49 42.43 -24.01
CA VAL A 12 -24.75 42.61 -24.74
C VAL A 12 -25.89 42.46 -23.75
N ALA A 13 -26.57 43.55 -23.54
CA ALA A 13 -27.87 43.67 -22.86
C ALA A 13 -28.98 43.72 -23.93
N GLY A 14 -30.17 43.28 -23.61
CA GLY A 14 -31.37 43.46 -24.40
C GLY A 14 -32.49 42.56 -23.90
N VAL A 15 -33.34 43.09 -23.17
CA VAL A 15 -34.61 43.82 -23.29
C VAL A 15 -35.83 42.91 -23.16
N LEU A 16 -36.64 43.25 -22.17
CA LEU A 16 -37.97 42.79 -21.81
C LEU A 16 -39.02 43.11 -22.86
N ALA A 17 -40.00 42.25 -23.06
CA ALA A 17 -41.37 42.66 -23.40
C ALA A 17 -42.39 41.66 -22.84
N GLY A 18 -43.30 42.18 -22.08
CA GLY A 18 -44.42 41.48 -21.47
C GLY A 18 -45.65 41.39 -22.39
N GLY A 19 -46.65 40.60 -21.98
CA GLY A 19 -47.90 40.48 -22.66
C GLY A 19 -48.85 39.61 -21.82
N ASP A 20 -49.67 40.27 -21.00
CA ASP A 20 -50.83 39.66 -20.35
C ASP A 20 -51.95 39.46 -21.39
N VAL A 21 -52.67 38.32 -21.35
CA VAL A 21 -54.09 38.24 -21.74
C VAL A 21 -54.79 37.24 -20.85
N ALA A 22 -55.83 37.76 -20.21
CA ALA A 22 -56.80 37.04 -19.40
C ALA A 22 -57.84 36.31 -20.22
N GLY A 23 -58.40 35.27 -19.62
CA GLY A 23 -59.82 35.07 -19.76
C GLY A 23 -60.32 33.68 -20.19
N VAL A 24 -61.20 33.21 -19.37
CA VAL A 24 -62.47 32.50 -19.56
C VAL A 24 -62.49 31.05 -19.10
N ALA A 25 -63.28 30.86 -18.05
CA ALA A 25 -63.74 29.59 -17.48
C ALA A 25 -64.99 29.06 -18.19
N ALA A 26 -65.17 27.72 -18.16
CA ALA A 26 -66.33 26.94 -17.84
C ALA A 26 -66.53 25.68 -18.73
N PRO A 27 -67.39 24.70 -18.40
CA PRO A 27 -67.38 23.79 -17.25
C PRO A 27 -67.30 22.29 -17.62
N SER A 28 -67.24 21.45 -16.60
CA SER A 28 -67.24 19.98 -16.69
C SER A 28 -68.47 19.32 -17.32
N PRO A 29 -68.35 18.05 -17.77
CA PRO A 29 -69.20 17.06 -17.19
C PRO A 29 -68.47 15.81 -16.68
N GLN A 30 -68.97 15.32 -15.57
CA GLN A 30 -68.67 14.04 -14.97
C GLN A 30 -69.08 12.88 -15.92
N ASN A 31 -68.25 11.88 -16.05
CA ASN A 31 -68.73 10.53 -16.32
C ASN A 31 -67.84 9.52 -15.58
N GLN A 32 -68.50 8.84 -14.68
CA GLN A 32 -68.00 7.64 -14.00
C GLN A 32 -67.90 6.49 -15.01
N PHE A 33 -66.74 5.89 -15.11
CA PHE A 33 -66.60 4.49 -15.49
C PHE A 33 -65.49 3.84 -14.65
N SER A 34 -65.97 3.03 -13.72
CA SER A 34 -65.15 2.02 -13.03
C SER A 34 -64.66 0.98 -14.04
N SER A 35 -63.34 0.78 -14.09
CA SER A 35 -62.83 -0.53 -14.50
C SER A 35 -61.42 -0.71 -13.93
N GLN A 36 -61.31 -1.77 -13.16
CA GLN A 36 -60.10 -2.30 -12.60
C GLN A 36 -59.09 -2.57 -13.70
N LEU A 37 -57.91 -2.02 -13.56
CA LEU A 37 -56.74 -2.53 -14.25
C LEU A 37 -55.62 -2.65 -13.24
N SER A 38 -55.23 -3.89 -13.02
CA SER A 38 -54.16 -4.37 -12.22
C SER A 38 -52.88 -3.57 -12.46
N SER A 39 -52.35 -3.01 -11.40
CA SER A 39 -51.02 -2.40 -11.34
C SER A 39 -49.94 -3.47 -11.49
N PHE A 40 -49.47 -3.67 -12.71
CA PHE A 40 -48.10 -4.20 -12.88
C PHE A 40 -47.14 -3.04 -12.67
N ALA A 41 -46.75 -2.82 -11.44
CA ALA A 41 -45.54 -2.10 -11.17
C ALA A 41 -44.36 -3.00 -11.56
N PRO A 42 -43.46 -2.60 -12.50
CA PRO A 42 -42.21 -3.31 -12.65
C PRO A 42 -41.45 -3.13 -11.34
N GLY A 43 -41.25 -4.25 -10.65
CA GLY A 43 -40.40 -4.28 -9.47
C GLY A 43 -39.06 -3.62 -9.85
N ARG A 44 -38.75 -2.51 -9.23
CA ARG A 44 -37.37 -2.03 -9.13
C ARG A 44 -36.61 -3.18 -8.49
N GLN A 45 -35.97 -3.98 -9.30
CA GLN A 45 -34.85 -4.78 -8.89
C GLN A 45 -33.84 -3.74 -8.37
N SER A 46 -33.76 -3.64 -7.05
CA SER A 46 -32.60 -3.07 -6.39
C SER A 46 -31.43 -3.88 -6.95
N ALA A 47 -30.63 -3.28 -7.82
CA ALA A 47 -29.32 -3.82 -8.13
C ALA A 47 -28.66 -3.95 -6.74
N ASP A 48 -28.55 -5.19 -6.27
CA ASP A 48 -27.73 -5.51 -5.12
C ASP A 48 -26.38 -4.88 -5.40
N LYS A 49 -26.04 -3.80 -4.69
CA LYS A 49 -24.69 -3.30 -4.63
C LYS A 49 -23.89 -4.49 -4.13
N GLU A 50 -23.17 -5.12 -5.03
CA GLU A 50 -22.26 -6.21 -4.72
C GLU A 50 -21.45 -5.74 -3.51
N ALA A 51 -21.67 -6.37 -2.35
CA ALA A 51 -21.08 -5.92 -1.10
C ALA A 51 -19.56 -6.04 -1.28
N THR A 52 -18.87 -4.92 -1.13
CA THR A 52 -17.40 -4.87 -1.20
C THR A 52 -16.81 -5.98 -0.32
N PRO A 53 -16.00 -6.91 -0.87
CA PRO A 53 -15.51 -8.05 -0.10
C PRO A 53 -14.67 -7.58 1.11
N SER A 54 -15.12 -7.92 2.33
CA SER A 54 -14.38 -7.61 3.55
C SER A 54 -13.26 -8.61 3.76
N VAL A 55 -12.08 -8.13 4.15
CA VAL A 55 -10.89 -8.93 4.47
C VAL A 55 -10.30 -8.46 5.81
N ASP A 56 -9.50 -9.31 6.46
CA ASP A 56 -8.88 -8.94 7.74
C ASP A 56 -7.75 -7.94 7.56
N VAL A 57 -6.98 -8.10 6.49
CA VAL A 57 -5.85 -7.23 6.14
C VAL A 57 -5.81 -7.01 4.64
N GLU A 58 -5.62 -5.77 4.21
CA GLU A 58 -5.07 -5.44 2.91
C GLU A 58 -3.55 -5.33 3.10
N LEU A 59 -2.79 -6.29 2.57
CA LEU A 59 -1.35 -6.42 2.76
C LEU A 59 -0.60 -6.17 1.46
N ILE A 60 0.28 -5.19 1.47
CA ILE A 60 1.22 -4.93 0.38
C ILE A 60 2.59 -5.45 0.79
N LEU A 61 3.12 -6.40 0.03
CA LEU A 61 4.49 -6.87 0.13
C LEU A 61 5.36 -6.07 -0.84
N ALA A 62 6.13 -5.13 -0.32
CA ALA A 62 7.03 -4.27 -1.08
C ALA A 62 8.47 -4.76 -0.92
N VAL A 63 9.01 -5.38 -1.96
CA VAL A 63 10.24 -6.19 -1.90
C VAL A 63 11.37 -5.53 -2.68
N ASP A 64 12.47 -5.23 -2.00
CA ASP A 64 13.68 -4.65 -2.60
C ASP A 64 14.35 -5.62 -3.56
N VAL A 65 14.71 -5.09 -4.75
CA VAL A 65 15.50 -5.78 -5.77
C VAL A 65 16.69 -4.92 -6.21
N SER A 66 17.16 -4.07 -5.32
CA SER A 66 18.32 -3.20 -5.57
C SER A 66 19.61 -4.01 -5.76
N TYR A 67 20.61 -3.39 -6.40
CA TYR A 67 21.89 -4.07 -6.71
C TYR A 67 22.73 -4.41 -5.48
N SER A 68 22.39 -3.91 -4.30
CA SER A 68 23.00 -4.35 -3.04
C SER A 68 22.67 -5.81 -2.72
N MET A 69 21.46 -6.28 -3.07
CA MET A 69 21.07 -7.69 -2.99
C MET A 69 21.79 -8.54 -4.04
N ASP A 70 22.35 -9.69 -3.67
CA ASP A 70 22.85 -10.66 -4.65
C ASP A 70 21.72 -11.56 -5.19
N MET A 71 22.03 -12.33 -6.27
CA MET A 71 21.02 -13.17 -6.92
C MET A 71 20.51 -14.30 -6.02
N ASP A 72 21.37 -14.81 -5.13
CA ASP A 72 21.00 -15.88 -4.22
C ASP A 72 20.11 -15.33 -3.08
N GLU A 73 20.39 -14.13 -2.60
CA GLU A 73 19.56 -13.44 -1.60
C GLU A 73 18.16 -13.16 -2.15
N LEU A 74 18.08 -12.65 -3.38
CA LEU A 74 16.80 -12.44 -4.06
C LEU A 74 16.02 -13.75 -4.25
N ALA A 75 16.73 -14.84 -4.59
CA ALA A 75 16.11 -16.16 -4.73
C ALA A 75 15.57 -16.67 -3.38
N ILE A 76 16.38 -16.59 -2.30
CA ILE A 76 15.98 -17.00 -0.95
C ILE A 76 14.83 -16.13 -0.43
N GLN A 77 14.85 -14.82 -0.67
CA GLN A 77 13.78 -13.89 -0.29
C GLN A 77 12.47 -14.30 -0.95
N ARG A 78 12.48 -14.49 -2.26
CA ARG A 78 11.31 -14.89 -3.03
C ARG A 78 10.75 -16.24 -2.59
N GLU A 79 11.63 -17.22 -2.44
CA GLU A 79 11.27 -18.55 -1.93
C GLU A 79 10.72 -18.47 -0.50
N GLY A 80 11.30 -17.61 0.33
CA GLY A 80 10.83 -17.35 1.70
C GLY A 80 9.37 -16.86 1.73
N TYR A 81 9.01 -15.87 0.91
CA TYR A 81 7.63 -15.41 0.80
C TYR A 81 6.70 -16.52 0.28
N ALA A 82 7.08 -17.22 -0.79
CA ALA A 82 6.26 -18.29 -1.35
C ALA A 82 6.01 -19.41 -0.33
N GLN A 83 7.06 -19.87 0.38
CA GLN A 83 6.93 -20.92 1.41
C GLN A 83 6.13 -20.44 2.63
N ALA A 84 6.29 -19.19 3.04
CA ALA A 84 5.57 -18.65 4.19
C ALA A 84 4.06 -18.58 3.93
N ILE A 85 3.65 -18.14 2.76
CA ILE A 85 2.23 -17.99 2.36
C ILE A 85 1.49 -19.34 2.36
N VAL A 86 2.16 -20.44 1.97
CA VAL A 86 1.55 -21.78 1.94
C VAL A 86 1.75 -22.56 3.25
N SER A 87 2.45 -21.98 4.24
CA SER A 87 2.74 -22.68 5.49
C SER A 87 1.46 -22.95 6.28
N ARG A 88 1.46 -24.07 7.00
CA ARG A 88 0.33 -24.46 7.86
C ARG A 88 0.03 -23.39 8.91
N GLU A 89 1.06 -22.81 9.48
CA GLU A 89 0.97 -21.77 10.51
C GLU A 89 0.31 -20.50 9.95
N PHE A 90 0.69 -20.08 8.75
CA PHE A 90 0.07 -18.94 8.08
C PHE A 90 -1.41 -19.19 7.80
N LEU A 91 -1.77 -20.34 7.26
CA LEU A 91 -3.17 -20.71 6.98
C LEU A 91 -4.01 -20.85 8.26
N GLN A 92 -3.40 -21.27 9.37
CA GLN A 92 -4.07 -21.29 10.67
C GLN A 92 -4.28 -19.88 11.23
N ALA A 93 -3.27 -19.01 11.15
CA ALA A 93 -3.37 -17.62 11.55
C ALA A 93 -4.45 -16.89 10.73
N LEU A 94 -4.47 -17.11 9.42
CA LEU A 94 -5.49 -16.59 8.51
C LEU A 94 -6.90 -16.93 8.98
N LYS A 95 -7.16 -18.20 9.27
CA LYS A 95 -8.48 -18.69 9.72
C LYS A 95 -8.90 -18.17 11.10
N SER A 96 -7.98 -17.66 11.90
CA SER A 96 -8.28 -17.10 13.23
C SER A 96 -8.78 -15.65 13.15
N GLY A 97 -8.67 -14.99 12.01
CA GLY A 97 -9.22 -13.66 11.77
C GLY A 97 -10.74 -13.65 11.62
N PRO A 98 -11.40 -12.51 11.86
CA PRO A 98 -12.87 -12.40 11.80
C PRO A 98 -13.46 -12.73 10.42
N ASN A 99 -12.75 -12.43 9.33
CA ASN A 99 -13.16 -12.76 7.96
C ASN A 99 -12.49 -14.04 7.43
N GLY A 100 -11.43 -14.52 8.08
CA GLY A 100 -10.67 -15.70 7.70
C GLY A 100 -9.95 -15.57 6.36
N LYS A 101 -9.69 -14.36 5.89
CA LYS A 101 -9.06 -14.07 4.60
C LYS A 101 -8.37 -12.70 4.59
N ILE A 102 -7.34 -12.57 3.74
CA ILE A 102 -6.65 -11.32 3.46
C ILE A 102 -6.68 -11.01 1.97
N ALA A 103 -6.51 -9.74 1.62
CA ALA A 103 -6.12 -9.34 0.28
C ALA A 103 -4.61 -9.04 0.29
N VAL A 104 -3.88 -9.57 -0.68
CA VAL A 104 -2.44 -9.37 -0.82
C VAL A 104 -2.10 -8.88 -2.21
N THR A 105 -1.12 -7.98 -2.30
CA THR A 105 -0.40 -7.64 -3.52
C THR A 105 1.09 -7.69 -3.24
N TYR A 106 1.89 -8.02 -4.25
CA TYR A 106 3.34 -8.12 -4.16
C TYR A 106 3.94 -7.29 -5.29
N PHE A 107 4.80 -6.36 -4.97
CA PHE A 107 5.59 -5.65 -5.95
C PHE A 107 7.06 -5.58 -5.58
N GLU A 108 7.90 -5.54 -6.60
CA GLU A 108 9.34 -5.34 -6.48
C GLU A 108 9.68 -3.88 -6.72
N TRP A 109 10.65 -3.35 -5.97
CA TRP A 109 11.06 -1.95 -6.08
C TRP A 109 12.58 -1.79 -5.98
N ALA A 110 13.08 -0.67 -6.54
CA ALA A 110 14.46 -0.21 -6.42
C ALA A 110 14.52 1.34 -6.40
N ALA A 111 14.72 2.01 -7.54
CA ALA A 111 14.69 3.46 -7.63
C ALA A 111 13.29 4.06 -7.38
N SER A 112 13.21 5.37 -7.19
CA SER A 112 11.95 6.09 -6.94
C SER A 112 10.92 5.98 -8.07
N SER A 113 11.34 5.61 -9.27
CA SER A 113 10.49 5.37 -10.45
C SER A 113 10.54 3.92 -10.95
N ASP A 114 11.09 3.02 -10.16
CA ASP A 114 11.22 1.60 -10.53
C ASP A 114 10.44 0.72 -9.56
N GLN A 115 9.15 0.56 -9.83
CA GLN A 115 8.27 -0.38 -9.14
C GLN A 115 7.59 -1.27 -10.16
N LYS A 116 7.50 -2.57 -9.86
CA LYS A 116 6.86 -3.55 -10.73
C LYS A 116 5.95 -4.46 -9.92
N ILE A 117 4.65 -4.38 -10.17
CA ILE A 117 3.69 -5.33 -9.59
C ILE A 117 3.95 -6.71 -10.21
N ILE A 118 4.20 -7.67 -9.33
CA ILE A 118 4.39 -9.09 -9.66
C ILE A 118 3.07 -9.83 -9.46
N ILE A 119 2.43 -9.61 -8.30
CA ILE A 119 1.11 -10.16 -7.99
C ILE A 119 0.14 -8.98 -7.86
N PRO A 120 -0.78 -8.79 -8.79
CA PRO A 120 -1.90 -7.87 -8.56
C PRO A 120 -2.72 -8.35 -7.37
N TRP A 121 -3.57 -7.48 -6.83
CA TRP A 121 -4.39 -7.84 -5.67
C TRP A 121 -5.08 -9.18 -5.83
N ARG A 122 -4.87 -10.08 -4.85
CA ARG A 122 -5.45 -11.41 -4.75
C ARG A 122 -5.98 -11.63 -3.33
N VAL A 123 -7.09 -12.35 -3.22
CA VAL A 123 -7.55 -12.87 -1.93
C VAL A 123 -6.84 -14.18 -1.63
N ILE A 124 -6.38 -14.31 -0.39
CA ILE A 124 -5.96 -15.58 0.19
C ILE A 124 -6.98 -15.93 1.28
N ASP A 125 -7.72 -17.02 1.08
CA ASP A 125 -8.77 -17.52 1.97
C ASP A 125 -8.62 -19.02 2.28
N GLY A 126 -7.59 -19.66 1.72
CA GLY A 126 -7.29 -21.07 1.93
C GLY A 126 -6.06 -21.55 1.18
N PRO A 127 -5.78 -22.87 1.26
CA PRO A 127 -4.59 -23.46 0.64
C PRO A 127 -4.51 -23.22 -0.87
N GLU A 128 -5.59 -23.38 -1.59
CA GLU A 128 -5.64 -23.26 -3.06
C GLU A 128 -5.25 -21.85 -3.53
N THR A 129 -5.80 -20.83 -2.89
CA THR A 129 -5.49 -19.43 -3.19
C THR A 129 -4.08 -19.03 -2.75
N ALA A 130 -3.60 -19.60 -1.64
CA ALA A 130 -2.22 -19.45 -1.18
C ALA A 130 -1.22 -20.08 -2.17
N ASP A 131 -1.48 -21.30 -2.62
CA ASP A 131 -0.65 -21.99 -3.64
C ASP A 131 -0.62 -21.22 -4.96
N ALA A 132 -1.73 -20.65 -5.39
CA ALA A 132 -1.79 -19.84 -6.59
C ALA A 132 -0.86 -18.62 -6.51
N VAL A 133 -0.90 -17.88 -5.39
CA VAL A 133 -0.03 -16.72 -5.15
C VAL A 133 1.44 -17.13 -5.06
N ALA A 134 1.77 -18.17 -4.30
CA ALA A 134 3.14 -18.67 -4.15
C ALA A 134 3.73 -19.12 -5.50
N ASN A 135 2.97 -19.84 -6.30
CA ASN A 135 3.39 -20.29 -7.63
C ASN A 135 3.64 -19.12 -8.59
N GLU A 136 2.82 -18.07 -8.53
CA GLU A 136 3.00 -16.89 -9.38
C GLU A 136 4.26 -16.11 -8.97
N ILE A 137 4.54 -15.96 -7.67
CA ILE A 137 5.77 -15.40 -7.14
C ILE A 137 6.99 -16.16 -7.70
N MET A 138 6.97 -17.49 -7.63
CA MET A 138 8.09 -18.33 -8.05
C MET A 138 8.31 -18.38 -9.56
N LYS A 139 7.26 -18.23 -10.36
CA LYS A 139 7.35 -18.25 -11.84
C LYS A 139 7.93 -16.98 -12.44
N THR A 140 7.85 -15.86 -11.74
CA THR A 140 8.33 -14.58 -12.26
C THR A 140 9.86 -14.55 -12.28
N PRO A 141 10.51 -14.15 -13.38
CA PRO A 141 11.98 -14.05 -13.43
C PRO A 141 12.51 -13.06 -12.38
N ILE A 142 13.63 -13.41 -11.73
CA ILE A 142 14.32 -12.51 -10.80
C ILE A 142 14.90 -11.36 -11.60
N ARG A 143 14.70 -10.13 -11.10
CA ARG A 143 15.31 -8.92 -11.64
C ARG A 143 16.13 -8.20 -10.58
N ARG A 144 17.01 -7.33 -11.02
CA ARG A 144 17.75 -6.38 -10.17
C ARG A 144 17.73 -5.01 -10.82
N ALA A 145 17.77 -3.96 -10.01
CA ALA A 145 17.83 -2.59 -10.48
C ALA A 145 18.69 -1.71 -9.57
N SER A 146 19.04 -0.51 -10.04
CA SER A 146 19.89 0.41 -9.30
C SER A 146 19.11 1.26 -8.32
N ARG A 147 19.75 1.70 -7.26
CA ARG A 147 19.22 2.57 -6.21
C ARG A 147 18.31 1.85 -5.23
N THR A 148 18.08 2.53 -4.08
CA THR A 148 17.21 2.07 -3.01
C THR A 148 16.30 3.23 -2.62
N SER A 149 15.02 3.16 -3.00
CA SER A 149 14.03 4.20 -2.71
C SER A 149 12.87 3.66 -1.91
N ILE A 150 13.05 3.55 -0.59
CA ILE A 150 12.00 3.18 0.35
C ILE A 150 10.84 4.20 0.27
N SER A 151 11.17 5.49 0.17
CA SER A 151 10.18 6.55 -0.01
C SER A 151 9.37 6.38 -1.29
N GLY A 152 10.03 5.98 -2.39
CA GLY A 152 9.37 5.66 -3.66
C GLY A 152 8.45 4.46 -3.55
N ALA A 153 8.89 3.40 -2.86
CA ALA A 153 8.07 2.21 -2.60
C ALA A 153 6.81 2.52 -1.79
N ILE A 154 6.92 3.32 -0.71
CA ILE A 154 5.79 3.75 0.11
C ILE A 154 4.82 4.62 -0.72
N ASN A 155 5.33 5.59 -1.48
CA ASN A 155 4.51 6.47 -2.31
C ASN A 155 3.77 5.71 -3.41
N PHE A 156 4.40 4.67 -3.99
CA PHE A 156 3.77 3.78 -4.96
C PHE A 156 2.70 2.89 -4.31
N ALA A 157 2.94 2.40 -3.10
CA ALA A 157 2.03 1.51 -2.38
C ALA A 157 0.74 2.21 -1.95
N MET A 158 0.80 3.47 -1.50
CA MET A 158 -0.35 4.16 -0.92
C MET A 158 -1.61 4.17 -1.82
N PRO A 159 -1.56 4.55 -3.11
CA PRO A 159 -2.73 4.57 -3.98
C PRO A 159 -3.31 3.17 -4.26
N LEU A 160 -2.50 2.12 -4.19
CA LEU A 160 -2.96 0.75 -4.46
C LEU A 160 -4.08 0.30 -3.50
N PHE A 161 -4.15 0.87 -2.28
CA PHE A 161 -5.23 0.57 -1.34
C PHE A 161 -6.59 1.15 -1.78
N ASP A 162 -6.59 2.21 -2.56
CA ASP A 162 -7.81 2.84 -3.04
C ASP A 162 -8.23 2.30 -4.43
N GLU A 163 -7.30 1.62 -5.12
CA GLU A 163 -7.48 1.05 -6.47
C GLU A 163 -7.95 -0.41 -6.44
N ASN A 164 -8.13 -1.02 -5.28
CA ASN A 164 -8.57 -2.41 -5.15
C ASN A 164 -10.05 -2.51 -4.70
N PRO A 165 -10.73 -3.64 -4.98
CA PRO A 165 -12.14 -3.82 -4.64
C PRO A 165 -12.38 -4.30 -3.20
N TYR A 166 -11.36 -4.39 -2.35
CA TYR A 166 -11.46 -4.98 -1.01
C TYR A 166 -11.62 -3.91 0.07
N ARG A 167 -12.09 -4.33 1.25
CA ARG A 167 -12.10 -3.52 2.48
C ARG A 167 -11.48 -4.30 3.62
N GLY A 168 -10.23 -3.97 3.93
CA GLY A 168 -9.51 -4.53 5.07
C GLY A 168 -9.86 -3.83 6.37
N LEU A 169 -9.85 -4.60 7.46
CA LEU A 169 -9.89 -4.02 8.81
C LEU A 169 -8.59 -3.26 9.11
N ARG A 170 -7.49 -3.64 8.44
CA ARG A 170 -6.18 -2.97 8.50
C ARG A 170 -5.59 -2.85 7.11
N ARG A 171 -4.85 -1.76 6.87
CA ARG A 171 -4.05 -1.52 5.68
C ARG A 171 -2.58 -1.53 6.07
N VAL A 172 -1.80 -2.43 5.49
CA VAL A 172 -0.42 -2.67 5.90
C VAL A 172 0.51 -2.70 4.68
N ILE A 173 1.61 -1.96 4.77
CA ILE A 173 2.76 -2.06 3.86
C ILE A 173 3.88 -2.77 4.60
N ASP A 174 4.34 -3.89 4.06
CA ASP A 174 5.52 -4.62 4.51
C ASP A 174 6.70 -4.26 3.59
N ILE A 175 7.68 -3.50 4.12
CA ILE A 175 8.87 -3.07 3.39
C ILE A 175 10.04 -3.97 3.74
N SER A 176 10.59 -4.69 2.76
CA SER A 176 11.84 -5.43 2.91
C SER A 176 12.97 -4.83 2.07
N GLY A 177 14.17 -4.78 2.62
CA GLY A 177 15.36 -4.29 1.91
C GLY A 177 16.63 -4.37 2.74
N ASP A 178 17.79 -4.27 2.08
CA ASP A 178 19.12 -4.42 2.67
C ASP A 178 19.89 -3.10 2.84
N GLY A 179 19.25 -1.96 2.54
CA GLY A 179 19.90 -0.65 2.62
C GLY A 179 18.99 0.50 3.02
N PRO A 180 19.57 1.66 3.39
CA PRO A 180 18.80 2.86 3.66
C PRO A 180 18.31 3.53 2.38
N ASN A 181 17.29 4.39 2.50
CA ASN A 181 16.82 5.23 1.40
C ASN A 181 17.95 6.09 0.86
N ASN A 182 18.23 6.01 -0.44
CA ASN A 182 19.31 6.79 -1.10
C ASN A 182 18.84 7.47 -2.40
N ASN A 183 17.54 7.40 -2.70
CA ASN A 183 16.95 7.95 -3.90
C ASN A 183 15.51 8.40 -3.64
N GLY A 184 15.05 9.40 -4.37
CA GLY A 184 13.73 10.00 -4.16
C GLY A 184 13.72 11.02 -3.02
N GLY A 185 12.57 11.21 -2.40
CA GLY A 185 12.42 12.11 -1.25
C GLY A 185 12.82 11.47 0.08
N PRO A 186 12.84 12.24 1.19
CA PRO A 186 13.11 11.72 2.51
C PRO A 186 12.08 10.64 2.91
N VAL A 187 12.57 9.52 3.46
CA VAL A 187 11.72 8.38 3.84
C VAL A 187 10.67 8.76 4.88
N VAL A 188 11.02 9.62 5.84
CA VAL A 188 10.10 10.05 6.91
C VAL A 188 8.88 10.79 6.37
N VAL A 189 9.02 11.54 5.28
CA VAL A 189 7.90 12.26 4.65
C VAL A 189 6.90 11.26 4.05
N ALA A 190 7.39 10.25 3.34
CA ALA A 190 6.53 9.22 2.76
C ALA A 190 5.87 8.36 3.85
N ARG A 191 6.63 7.98 4.90
CA ARG A 191 6.12 7.26 6.07
C ARG A 191 4.97 8.04 6.74
N ASP A 192 5.20 9.29 7.07
CA ASP A 192 4.23 10.11 7.80
C ASP A 192 2.94 10.31 6.97
N ALA A 193 3.07 10.53 5.66
CA ALA A 193 1.93 10.61 4.76
C ALA A 193 1.10 9.30 4.70
N ALA A 194 1.75 8.14 4.79
CA ALA A 194 1.05 6.85 4.86
C ALA A 194 0.33 6.67 6.21
N ILE A 195 0.97 7.06 7.31
CA ILE A 195 0.38 7.02 8.66
C ILE A 195 -0.86 7.92 8.75
N GLU A 196 -0.81 9.14 8.18
CA GLU A 196 -1.95 10.05 8.12
C GLU A 196 -3.15 9.44 7.39
N LYS A 197 -2.93 8.53 6.45
CA LYS A 197 -3.97 7.75 5.77
C LYS A 197 -4.42 6.49 6.53
N GLY A 198 -3.94 6.29 7.76
CA GLY A 198 -4.26 5.10 8.58
C GLY A 198 -3.57 3.82 8.11
N ILE A 199 -2.50 3.94 7.32
CA ILE A 199 -1.70 2.80 6.84
C ILE A 199 -0.60 2.51 7.87
N VAL A 200 -0.42 1.23 8.20
CA VAL A 200 0.68 0.75 9.03
C VAL A 200 1.83 0.33 8.13
N ILE A 201 3.06 0.72 8.47
CA ILE A 201 4.26 0.28 7.77
C ILE A 201 5.07 -0.58 8.71
N ASN A 202 5.33 -1.83 8.30
CA ASN A 202 6.22 -2.77 8.99
C ASN A 202 7.49 -2.99 8.18
N GLY A 203 8.58 -3.39 8.84
CA GLY A 203 9.89 -3.50 8.24
C GLY A 203 10.51 -4.89 8.32
N LEU A 204 11.25 -5.27 7.27
CA LEU A 204 12.09 -6.45 7.21
C LEU A 204 13.51 -6.05 6.74
N PRO A 205 14.33 -5.42 7.61
CA PRO A 205 15.71 -5.11 7.26
C PRO A 205 16.54 -6.39 7.13
N ILE A 206 17.27 -6.49 6.02
CA ILE A 206 18.13 -7.63 5.67
C ILE A 206 19.58 -7.23 5.94
N MET A 207 20.21 -7.88 6.92
CA MET A 207 21.55 -7.58 7.42
C MET A 207 22.44 -8.83 7.42
N VAL A 208 22.36 -9.61 6.35
CA VAL A 208 23.10 -10.88 6.23
C VAL A 208 24.52 -10.71 5.72
N LYS A 209 24.88 -9.51 5.27
CA LYS A 209 26.21 -9.16 4.79
C LYS A 209 26.90 -8.23 5.80
N GLU A 210 28.22 -8.34 5.85
CA GLU A 210 29.01 -7.29 6.48
C GLU A 210 28.87 -5.99 5.68
N PRO A 211 28.64 -4.86 6.35
CA PRO A 211 28.53 -3.57 5.70
C PRO A 211 29.73 -3.27 4.83
N SER A 212 29.47 -2.86 3.61
CA SER A 212 30.49 -2.59 2.60
C SER A 212 30.34 -1.15 2.08
N TYR A 213 31.47 -0.48 1.99
CA TYR A 213 31.49 0.86 1.38
C TYR A 213 31.02 0.85 -0.08
N SER A 214 31.15 -0.27 -0.79
CA SER A 214 30.71 -0.41 -2.19
C SER A 214 29.20 -0.55 -2.34
N THR A 215 28.50 -1.13 -1.36
CA THR A 215 27.07 -1.43 -1.41
C THR A 215 26.19 -0.36 -0.76
N MET A 216 26.80 0.61 -0.07
CA MET A 216 26.08 1.66 0.71
C MET A 216 25.33 1.14 1.93
N ASP A 217 25.68 -0.06 2.41
CA ASP A 217 25.09 -0.66 3.60
C ASP A 217 25.51 0.12 4.86
N ILE A 218 24.68 0.02 5.89
CA ILE A 218 24.94 0.62 7.20
C ILE A 218 24.86 -0.43 8.30
N ASP A 219 25.69 -0.31 9.34
CA ASP A 219 25.77 -1.27 10.44
C ASP A 219 24.48 -1.43 11.22
N ASN A 220 23.69 -0.36 11.34
CA ASN A 220 22.50 -0.29 12.18
C ASN A 220 21.24 -0.11 11.32
N LEU A 221 21.06 -0.93 10.29
CA LEU A 221 19.89 -0.86 9.42
C LEU A 221 18.59 -1.18 10.16
N ASP A 222 18.64 -2.05 11.17
CA ASP A 222 17.51 -2.32 12.05
C ASP A 222 17.04 -1.05 12.80
N PHE A 223 17.96 -0.28 13.36
CA PHE A 223 17.64 1.00 13.99
C PHE A 223 17.13 2.03 12.99
N TYR A 224 17.69 2.06 11.78
CA TYR A 224 17.18 2.92 10.72
C TYR A 224 15.73 2.59 10.36
N TYR A 225 15.39 1.30 10.22
CA TYR A 225 14.03 0.87 9.97
C TYR A 225 13.10 1.23 11.12
N GLU A 226 13.51 0.99 12.37
CA GLU A 226 12.72 1.31 13.57
C GLU A 226 12.43 2.80 13.73
N ASP A 227 13.43 3.65 13.47
CA ASP A 227 13.32 5.09 13.74
C ASP A 227 12.80 5.88 12.54
N CYS A 228 13.02 5.41 11.29
CA CYS A 228 12.80 6.19 10.09
C CYS A 228 11.77 5.59 9.12
N VAL A 229 11.63 4.25 9.06
CA VAL A 229 10.83 3.57 8.03
C VAL A 229 9.46 3.15 8.53
N ILE A 230 9.41 2.40 9.64
CA ILE A 230 8.16 1.87 10.17
C ILE A 230 7.31 2.95 10.84
N GLY A 231 6.01 2.71 10.91
CA GLY A 231 5.10 3.62 11.60
C GLY A 231 3.65 3.16 11.57
N GLY A 232 2.85 3.83 12.37
CA GLY A 232 1.46 3.49 12.61
C GLY A 232 1.26 2.59 13.83
N PRO A 233 -0.02 2.39 14.27
CA PRO A 233 -0.33 1.62 15.47
C PRO A 233 0.13 0.17 15.37
N GLY A 234 0.98 -0.26 16.28
CA GLY A 234 1.47 -1.65 16.32
C GLY A 234 2.52 -1.97 15.25
N ALA A 235 3.13 -0.99 14.60
CA ALA A 235 4.22 -1.20 13.66
C ALA A 235 5.40 -1.92 14.31
N PHE A 236 6.05 -2.82 13.56
CA PHE A 236 7.16 -3.62 14.05
C PHE A 236 8.20 -3.92 12.97
N VAL A 237 9.37 -4.34 13.44
CA VAL A 237 10.49 -4.80 12.61
C VAL A 237 10.79 -6.26 12.93
N VAL A 238 11.05 -7.06 11.90
CA VAL A 238 11.71 -8.36 12.01
C VAL A 238 13.01 -8.27 11.25
N THR A 239 14.15 -8.41 11.93
CA THR A 239 15.47 -8.26 11.32
C THR A 239 16.03 -9.60 10.91
N ILE A 240 16.60 -9.68 9.71
CA ILE A 240 17.33 -10.85 9.21
C ILE A 240 18.83 -10.58 9.37
N LYS A 241 19.49 -11.27 10.31
CA LYS A 241 20.94 -11.20 10.55
C LYS A 241 21.71 -12.44 10.15
N ASP A 242 20.98 -13.49 9.82
CA ASP A 242 21.53 -14.81 9.51
C ASP A 242 20.86 -15.35 8.24
N ARG A 243 21.68 -15.70 7.25
CA ARG A 243 21.20 -16.23 5.97
C ARG A 243 20.42 -17.54 6.15
N GLU A 244 20.81 -18.36 7.11
CA GLU A 244 20.12 -19.64 7.39
C GLU A 244 18.71 -19.41 7.95
N LYS A 245 18.50 -18.30 8.65
CA LYS A 245 17.22 -17.92 9.24
C LYS A 245 16.34 -17.06 8.33
N PHE A 246 16.78 -16.77 7.13
CA PHE A 246 16.10 -15.86 6.20
C PHE A 246 14.62 -16.25 5.99
N LYS A 247 14.36 -17.49 5.61
CA LYS A 247 13.00 -18.00 5.37
C LYS A 247 12.15 -18.05 6.64
N GLU A 248 12.76 -18.35 7.79
CA GLU A 248 12.09 -18.37 9.08
C GLU A 248 11.65 -16.95 9.51
N ALA A 249 12.51 -15.96 9.30
CA ALA A 249 12.20 -14.56 9.61
C ALA A 249 11.04 -14.04 8.75
N ILE A 250 11.03 -14.31 7.43
CA ILE A 250 9.90 -13.96 6.55
C ILE A 250 8.61 -14.65 7.03
N ARG A 251 8.67 -15.94 7.35
CA ARG A 251 7.50 -16.66 7.85
C ARG A 251 6.99 -16.05 9.14
N THR A 252 7.87 -15.78 10.10
CA THR A 252 7.51 -15.13 11.37
C THR A 252 6.85 -13.78 11.13
N LYS A 253 7.43 -12.98 10.23
CA LYS A 253 6.89 -11.68 9.88
C LYS A 253 5.49 -11.77 9.30
N LEU A 254 5.27 -12.63 8.30
CA LEU A 254 3.94 -12.80 7.69
C LEU A 254 2.89 -13.35 8.69
N LEU A 255 3.30 -14.21 9.61
CA LEU A 255 2.42 -14.67 10.69
C LEU A 255 1.95 -13.52 11.58
N LEU A 256 2.86 -12.63 11.97
CA LEU A 256 2.54 -11.45 12.77
C LEU A 256 1.61 -10.49 12.04
N GLU A 257 1.83 -10.29 10.72
CA GLU A 257 0.97 -9.46 9.88
C GLU A 257 -0.47 -9.98 9.86
N VAL A 258 -0.65 -11.26 9.60
CA VAL A 258 -1.99 -11.86 9.47
C VAL A 258 -2.67 -11.99 10.84
N ALA A 259 -1.93 -12.41 11.87
CA ALA A 259 -2.46 -12.53 13.22
C ALA A 259 -2.82 -11.19 13.88
N GLY A 260 -2.41 -10.07 13.30
CA GLY A 260 -2.59 -8.74 13.90
C GLY A 260 -1.85 -8.59 15.23
N ARG A 261 -0.77 -9.34 15.41
CA ARG A 261 0.05 -9.35 16.63
C ARG A 261 1.35 -8.61 16.38
N THR A 262 1.77 -7.87 17.38
CA THR A 262 3.14 -7.35 17.43
C THR A 262 4.02 -8.35 18.18
N PRO A 263 5.32 -8.46 17.84
CA PRO A 263 6.25 -9.19 18.68
C PRO A 263 6.16 -8.72 20.12
N GLU A 264 6.24 -9.64 21.09
CA GLU A 264 6.32 -9.26 22.50
C GLU A 264 7.58 -8.42 22.72
N ARG A 265 7.42 -7.11 22.67
CA ARG A 265 8.45 -6.16 23.12
C ARG A 265 8.21 -5.88 24.59
N PRO A 266 9.28 -5.70 25.39
CA PRO A 266 9.10 -5.07 26.69
C PRO A 266 8.39 -3.73 26.46
N VAL A 267 7.26 -3.53 27.15
CA VAL A 267 6.49 -2.30 27.08
C VAL A 267 7.38 -1.17 27.56
N VAL A 268 8.03 -0.49 26.61
CA VAL A 268 8.64 0.80 26.88
C VAL A 268 7.51 1.79 26.88
N PRO A 269 7.20 2.47 27.99
CA PRO A 269 6.19 3.51 28.02
C PRO A 269 6.47 4.49 26.88
N ALA A 270 5.47 4.75 26.05
CA ALA A 270 5.55 5.81 25.06
C ALA A 270 5.66 7.15 25.80
N VAL A 271 6.85 7.51 26.20
CA VAL A 271 7.17 8.90 26.48
C VAL A 271 7.20 9.54 25.11
N ALA A 272 6.17 10.33 24.83
CA ALA A 272 6.09 11.23 23.69
C ALA A 272 7.17 12.34 23.85
N ALA A 273 8.42 11.96 23.73
CA ALA A 273 9.52 12.86 23.47
C ALA A 273 9.97 12.53 22.05
N SER A 274 10.11 13.55 21.24
CA SER A 274 10.80 13.48 19.96
C SER A 274 12.23 13.00 20.19
N LYS A 275 12.39 11.68 20.33
CA LYS A 275 13.70 11.08 20.48
C LYS A 275 14.37 11.23 19.13
N GLU A 276 15.53 11.92 19.11
CA GLU A 276 16.35 11.94 17.91
C GLU A 276 16.60 10.50 17.43
N PRO A 277 16.48 10.24 16.13
CA PRO A 277 16.70 8.90 15.60
C PRO A 277 18.14 8.46 15.88
N ARG A 278 18.32 7.20 16.30
CA ARG A 278 19.64 6.60 16.59
C ARG A 278 20.57 6.60 15.38
N VAL A 279 19.96 6.55 14.18
CA VAL A 279 20.63 6.68 12.88
C VAL A 279 19.94 7.80 12.11
N SER A 280 20.70 8.68 11.47
CA SER A 280 20.12 9.76 10.66
C SER A 280 19.19 9.20 9.59
N CYS A 281 17.95 9.66 9.54
CA CYS A 281 17.00 9.24 8.51
C CYS A 281 17.38 9.69 7.08
N LEU A 282 18.40 10.53 6.94
CA LEU A 282 19.00 10.95 5.68
C LEU A 282 20.38 10.31 5.45
N ILE A 283 20.69 9.21 6.12
CA ILE A 283 22.03 8.60 6.04
C ILE A 283 22.35 8.11 4.63
N GLY A 284 21.39 7.48 3.95
CA GLY A 284 21.59 6.97 2.60
C GLY A 284 21.78 8.07 1.56
N GLU A 285 21.01 9.15 1.66
CA GLU A 285 21.15 10.33 0.81
C GLU A 285 22.52 11.01 1.03
N LYS A 286 22.98 11.11 2.28
CA LYS A 286 24.30 11.65 2.61
C LYS A 286 25.42 10.80 2.02
N ILE A 287 25.40 9.48 2.24
CA ILE A 287 26.39 8.56 1.68
C ILE A 287 26.40 8.67 0.16
N TRP A 288 25.21 8.77 -0.47
CA TRP A 288 25.10 8.94 -1.91
C TRP A 288 25.73 10.26 -2.38
N GLN A 289 25.41 11.37 -1.72
CA GLN A 289 25.93 12.70 -2.04
C GLN A 289 27.45 12.77 -1.88
N ASP A 290 28.00 12.22 -0.79
CA ASP A 290 29.44 12.20 -0.54
C ASP A 290 30.22 11.40 -1.60
N ARG A 291 29.58 10.38 -2.16
CA ARG A 291 30.22 9.47 -3.12
C ARG A 291 30.12 9.93 -4.56
N TRP A 292 28.98 10.48 -4.97
CA TRP A 292 28.67 10.81 -6.38
C TRP A 292 28.13 12.22 -6.59
N GLY A 293 27.95 13.02 -5.56
CA GLY A 293 27.38 14.35 -5.59
C GLY A 293 28.36 15.46 -6.04
N ARG A 294 29.32 15.14 -6.95
CA ARG A 294 30.27 16.12 -7.52
C ARG A 294 29.69 16.78 -8.75
#